data_a272655a68fe81653d1f92c6da386c61
#
_entry.id   a272655a68fe81653d1f92c6da386c61
#
_cell.length_a   1.000
_cell.length_b   1.000
_cell.length_c   1.000
_cell.angle_alpha   90.00
_cell.angle_beta   90.00
_cell.angle_gamma   90.00
#
_symmetry.space_group_name_H-M   'P 1'
#
loop_
_entity.id
_entity.type
_entity.pdbx_description
1 polymer ?
#
loop_
_entity_poly.entity_id
_entity_poly.type
_entity_poly.pdbx_seq_one_letter_code
_entity_poly.pdbx_strand_id
1 'polypeptide(L)'
;MALEGQKVEFLRKENLIVAQGFVRLREGSITLIAERLEINLGDNSGVFREVFFFDAKTEAYITAREVHRVPEGYFIGFLVKMVG
;
A
#
# COMPACT_ATOMS: atom_id res chain seq x y z
N MET A 1 2.88 -9.98 -6.63
CA MET A 1 2.07 -8.85 -6.11
C MET A 1 0.70 -8.87 -6.78
N ALA A 2 -0.34 -8.77 -6.00
CA ALA A 2 -1.71 -8.68 -6.52
C ALA A 2 -2.32 -7.34 -6.08
N LEU A 3 -2.91 -6.61 -7.02
CA LEU A 3 -3.48 -5.29 -6.78
C LEU A 3 -4.91 -5.24 -7.33
N GLU A 4 -5.82 -4.73 -6.51
CA GLU A 4 -7.21 -4.52 -6.88
C GLU A 4 -7.67 -3.14 -6.41
N GLY A 5 -8.62 -2.55 -7.12
CA GLY A 5 -9.22 -1.28 -6.76
C GLY A 5 -10.42 -1.00 -7.64
N GLN A 6 -11.26 -0.05 -7.23
CA GLN A 6 -12.42 0.36 -8.06
C GLN A 6 -11.98 1.08 -9.33
N LYS A 7 -10.90 1.82 -9.25
CA LYS A 7 -10.31 2.51 -10.39
C LYS A 7 -8.80 2.33 -10.35
N VAL A 8 -8.23 1.82 -11.41
CA VAL A 8 -6.79 1.63 -11.55
C VAL A 8 -6.34 2.28 -12.85
N GLU A 9 -5.36 3.17 -12.78
CA GLU A 9 -4.80 3.85 -13.92
C GLU A 9 -3.30 3.60 -14.02
N PHE A 10 -2.83 3.46 -15.24
CA PHE A 10 -1.40 3.37 -15.52
C PHE A 10 -0.96 4.62 -16.25
N LEU A 11 -0.10 5.41 -15.63
CA LEU A 11 0.45 6.66 -16.17
C LEU A 11 1.82 6.35 -16.78
N ARG A 12 1.83 6.13 -18.10
CA ARG A 12 3.03 5.65 -18.80
C ARG A 12 4.22 6.59 -18.70
N LYS A 13 3.99 7.88 -18.85
CA LYS A 13 5.08 8.87 -18.83
C LYS A 13 5.78 8.91 -17.47
N GLU A 14 5.00 8.78 -16.41
CA GLU A 14 5.52 8.81 -15.04
C GLU A 14 5.94 7.43 -14.54
N ASN A 15 5.63 6.38 -15.30
CA ASN A 15 5.87 4.99 -14.90
C ASN A 15 5.19 4.67 -13.57
N LEU A 16 3.93 5.08 -13.45
CA LEU A 16 3.19 5.12 -12.19
C LEU A 16 1.87 4.37 -12.33
N ILE A 17 1.52 3.58 -11.30
CA ILE A 17 0.18 3.05 -11.14
C ILE A 17 -0.52 3.85 -10.06
N VAL A 18 -1.75 4.30 -10.34
CA VAL A 18 -2.61 4.95 -9.35
C VAL A 18 -3.88 4.14 -9.23
N ALA A 19 -4.23 3.74 -8.02
CA ALA A 19 -5.45 3.01 -7.72
C ALA A 19 -6.25 3.72 -6.65
N GLN A 20 -7.57 3.70 -6.78
CA GLN A 20 -8.49 4.36 -5.85
C GLN A 20 -9.69 3.46 -5.57
N GLY A 21 -10.29 3.66 -4.39
CA GLY A 21 -11.51 2.97 -3.97
C GLY A 21 -11.24 1.54 -3.50
N PHE A 22 -11.21 1.32 -2.21
CA PHE A 22 -10.96 0.01 -1.60
C PHE A 22 -9.80 -0.72 -2.26
N VAL A 23 -8.68 -0.04 -2.35
CA VAL A 23 -7.48 -0.62 -2.96
C VAL A 23 -6.95 -1.71 -2.05
N ARG A 24 -6.72 -2.89 -2.62
CA ARG A 24 -6.09 -4.00 -1.91
C ARG A 24 -4.81 -4.37 -2.62
N LEU A 25 -3.73 -4.41 -1.85
CA LEU A 25 -2.43 -4.90 -2.31
C LEU A 25 -2.03 -6.09 -1.47
N ARG A 26 -1.68 -7.19 -2.12
CA ARG A 26 -1.19 -8.40 -1.44
C ARG A 26 0.20 -8.72 -1.95
N GLU A 27 1.13 -8.87 -1.02
CA GLU A 27 2.52 -9.18 -1.34
C GLU A 27 3.08 -10.08 -0.23
N GLY A 28 3.31 -11.35 -0.55
CA GLY A 28 3.73 -12.33 0.45
C GLY A 28 2.70 -12.48 1.56
N SER A 29 3.14 -12.35 2.80
CA SER A 29 2.28 -12.42 3.98
C SER A 29 1.57 -11.10 4.29
N ILE A 30 1.85 -10.06 3.52
CA ILE A 30 1.36 -8.71 3.78
C ILE A 30 0.14 -8.41 2.94
N THR A 31 -0.89 -7.86 3.59
CA THR A 31 -2.07 -7.31 2.94
C THR A 31 -2.22 -5.84 3.32
N LEU A 32 -2.35 -5.00 2.32
CA LEU A 32 -2.65 -3.57 2.49
C LEU A 32 -4.02 -3.29 1.90
N ILE A 33 -4.85 -2.58 2.67
CA ILE A 33 -6.11 -2.04 2.19
C ILE A 33 -6.03 -0.53 2.36
N ALA A 34 -6.30 0.22 1.31
CA ALA A 34 -6.16 1.67 1.33
C ALA A 34 -7.24 2.33 0.48
N GLU A 35 -7.49 3.62 0.73
CA GLU A 35 -8.37 4.39 -0.13
C GLU A 35 -7.70 4.79 -1.43
N ARG A 36 -6.41 5.03 -1.37
CA ARG A 36 -5.62 5.44 -2.53
C ARG A 36 -4.22 4.88 -2.45
N LEU A 37 -3.68 4.54 -3.60
CA LEU A 37 -2.34 4.00 -3.75
C LEU A 37 -1.68 4.57 -5.00
N GLU A 38 -0.41 4.92 -4.89
CA GLU A 38 0.43 5.24 -6.03
C GLU A 38 1.70 4.38 -5.94
N ILE A 39 2.05 3.68 -7.01
CA ILE A 39 3.27 2.87 -7.08
C ILE A 39 4.09 3.30 -8.28
N ASN A 40 5.35 3.59 -8.05
CA ASN A 40 6.33 3.82 -9.10
C ASN A 40 6.90 2.48 -9.55
N LEU A 41 6.69 2.12 -10.83
CA LEU A 41 7.12 0.84 -11.37
C LEU A 41 8.64 0.78 -11.63
N GLY A 42 9.30 1.92 -11.64
CA GLY A 42 10.74 1.96 -11.84
C GLY A 42 11.54 1.42 -10.66
N ASP A 43 11.15 1.81 -9.45
CA ASP A 43 11.84 1.43 -8.22
C ASP A 43 10.95 0.69 -7.22
N ASN A 44 9.68 0.44 -7.58
CA ASN A 44 8.67 -0.20 -6.72
C ASN A 44 8.35 0.59 -5.43
N SER A 45 8.71 1.88 -5.40
CA SER A 45 8.29 2.74 -4.30
C SER A 45 6.79 3.06 -4.42
N GLY A 46 6.16 3.39 -3.31
CA GLY A 46 4.74 3.71 -3.34
C GLY A 46 4.31 4.51 -2.14
N VAL A 47 3.15 5.14 -2.28
CA VAL A 47 2.48 5.89 -1.21
C VAL A 47 1.05 5.39 -1.12
N PHE A 48 0.64 5.01 0.08
CA PHE A 48 -0.69 4.50 0.38
C PHE A 48 -1.35 5.42 1.39
N ARG A 49 -2.62 5.76 1.16
CA ARG A 49 -3.36 6.67 2.04
C ARG A 49 -4.56 5.99 2.65
N GLU A 50 -4.82 6.31 3.93
CA GLU A 50 -5.89 5.72 4.73
C GLU A 50 -5.79 4.20 4.71
N VAL A 51 -4.79 3.67 5.40
CA VAL A 51 -4.30 2.32 5.24
C VAL A 51 -4.65 1.43 6.42
N PHE A 52 -5.09 0.22 6.11
CA PHE A 52 -5.07 -0.92 7.01
C PHE A 52 -4.01 -1.89 6.50
N PHE A 53 -3.02 -2.17 7.32
CA PHE A 53 -1.88 -3.04 7.00
C PHE A 53 -1.93 -4.26 7.90
N PHE A 54 -1.88 -5.44 7.32
CA PHE A 54 -1.90 -6.71 8.06
C PHE A 54 -0.78 -7.62 7.59
N ASP A 55 -0.06 -8.21 8.55
CA ASP A 55 0.96 -9.20 8.29
C ASP A 55 0.49 -10.55 8.86
N ALA A 56 0.14 -11.49 7.97
CA ALA A 56 -0.35 -12.80 8.37
C ALA A 56 0.71 -13.64 9.11
N LYS A 57 1.99 -13.39 8.86
CA LYS A 57 3.07 -14.13 9.47
C LYS A 57 3.20 -13.84 10.96
N THR A 58 3.05 -12.59 11.37
CA THR A 58 3.15 -12.14 12.75
C THR A 58 1.79 -11.90 13.40
N GLU A 59 0.71 -11.93 12.60
CA GLU A 59 -0.64 -11.58 13.01
C GLU A 59 -0.77 -10.15 13.51
N ALA A 60 0.19 -9.29 13.16
CA ALA A 60 0.17 -7.89 13.51
C ALA A 60 -0.64 -7.08 12.51
N TYR A 61 -1.32 -6.04 12.99
CA TYR A 61 -1.95 -5.10 12.08
C TYR A 61 -1.75 -3.66 12.52
N ILE A 62 -1.78 -2.75 11.54
CA ILE A 62 -1.54 -1.33 11.74
C ILE A 62 -2.58 -0.57 10.93
N THR A 63 -3.17 0.47 11.53
CA THR A 63 -3.94 1.45 10.77
C THR A 63 -3.16 2.75 10.74
N ALA A 64 -3.06 3.36 9.58
CA ALA A 64 -2.28 4.57 9.39
C ALA A 64 -2.93 5.44 8.32
N ARG A 65 -2.68 6.75 8.41
CA ARG A 65 -3.14 7.67 7.36
C ARG A 65 -2.26 7.60 6.12
N GLU A 66 -1.00 7.29 6.31
CA GLU A 66 -0.05 7.23 5.21
C GLU A 66 1.00 6.16 5.47
N VAL A 67 1.26 5.35 4.44
CA VAL A 67 2.31 4.33 4.46
C VAL A 67 3.13 4.50 3.19
N HIS A 68 4.44 4.49 3.32
CA HIS A 68 5.37 4.54 2.19
C HIS A 68 6.01 3.19 1.99
N ARG A 69 5.96 2.69 0.76
CA ARG A 69 6.69 1.49 0.37
C ARG A 69 8.00 1.91 -0.26
N VAL A 70 9.08 1.34 0.21
CA VAL A 70 10.44 1.54 -0.33
C VAL A 70 11.04 0.18 -0.63
N PRO A 71 12.16 0.09 -1.38
CA PRO A 71 12.75 -1.21 -1.70
C PRO A 71 13.06 -2.08 -0.48
N GLU A 72 13.36 -1.48 0.66
CA GLU A 72 13.70 -2.20 1.89
C GLU A 72 12.48 -2.63 2.72
N GLY A 73 11.28 -2.10 2.43
CA GLY A 73 10.08 -2.44 3.20
C GLY A 73 9.05 -1.32 3.22
N TYR A 74 8.47 -1.07 4.39
CA TYR A 74 7.39 -0.10 4.55
C TYR A 74 7.70 0.89 5.64
N PHE A 75 7.44 2.17 5.37
CA PHE A 75 7.49 3.25 6.36
C PHE A 75 6.09 3.75 6.64
N ILE A 76 5.76 3.87 7.92
CA ILE A 76 4.47 4.40 8.36
C ILE A 76 4.67 5.88 8.68
N GLY A 77 4.07 6.73 7.84
CA GLY A 77 4.20 8.18 7.99
C GLY A 77 3.32 8.76 9.07
N PHE A 78 2.11 8.22 9.24
CA PHE A 78 1.16 8.75 10.20
C PHE A 78 0.36 7.61 10.82
N LEU A 79 0.87 7.08 11.93
CA LEU A 79 0.27 5.95 12.63
C LEU A 79 -1.00 6.36 13.37
N VAL A 80 -2.08 5.63 13.18
CA VAL A 80 -3.33 5.80 13.91
C VAL A 80 -3.45 4.74 15.00
N LYS A 81 -3.19 3.48 14.66
CA LYS A 81 -3.31 2.37 15.59
C LYS A 81 -2.40 1.23 15.16
N MET A 82 -1.77 0.60 16.16
CA MET A 82 -0.96 -0.59 15.93
C MET A 82 -1.32 -1.67 16.95
N VAL A 83 -1.52 -2.90 16.45
CA VAL A 83 -1.79 -4.08 17.28
C VAL A 83 -0.97 -5.25 16.75
N GLY A 84 -0.36 -5.99 17.64
CA GLY A 84 0.41 -7.15 17.21
C GLY A 84 1.29 -7.76 18.25
#